data_31fe1e2bb7cb04185cef3f2532ff10a4
#
_entry.id   31fe1e2bb7cb04185cef3f2532ff10a4
#
_cell.length_a   1.000
_cell.length_b   1.000
_cell.length_c   1.000
_cell.angle_alpha   90.00
_cell.angle_beta   90.00
_cell.angle_gamma   90.00
#
_symmetry.space_group_name_H-M   'P 1'
#
loop_
_entity.id
_entity.type
_entity.pdbx_description
1 polymer ?
#
loop_
_entity_poly.entity_id
_entity_poly.type
_entity_poly.pdbx_seq_one_letter_code
_entity_poly.pdbx_strand_id
1 'polypeptide(L)'
;MKKNRKGGSLLGLLVLFFAVCFCSGCRGCSNMKLNSQKDGMLWEISGNGLSHKSYLFGTMHGGGHNFTQKEIFTAFPQLGEVLENVSCMYLEQSKNFNDSAVVADCVASASVFIKADEASEYNTLSQGESYQDLYDNEEQFRFVDNFFCEKLHRFSYVQFKPAYWVERLRLMKMKGNGKAVSVDDCLYHDALQKDIKVFGLETYEELARTMVETIRDTAEYHKSLKEQAVDLYNVIFQIEKVSASVPCHEMYLSGELEKLYTHSQSLIPKGVDDSKMVAERNIKWLKKIEGHLKDRACLIAVGVMHLPGDKGLISLLRDKGYVVQPVRSE
;
A
#
# COMPACT_ATOMS: atom_id res chain seq x y z
N MET A 1 -25.67 -33.21 -7.67
CA MET A 1 -25.55 -31.79 -8.11
C MET A 1 -24.71 -31.05 -7.08
N LYS A 2 -23.41 -30.83 -7.38
CA LYS A 2 -22.48 -30.09 -6.50
C LYS A 2 -22.52 -28.61 -6.91
N LYS A 3 -22.98 -27.74 -6.01
CA LYS A 3 -22.94 -26.29 -6.19
C LYS A 3 -21.52 -25.79 -5.93
N ASN A 4 -20.79 -25.44 -6.98
CA ASN A 4 -19.55 -24.68 -6.92
C ASN A 4 -19.89 -23.26 -6.43
N ARG A 5 -19.56 -22.92 -5.19
CA ARG A 5 -19.53 -21.55 -4.71
C ARG A 5 -18.17 -20.94 -5.10
N LYS A 6 -18.22 -20.00 -6.02
CA LYS A 6 -17.08 -19.16 -6.39
C LYS A 6 -16.78 -18.18 -5.23
N GLY A 7 -15.82 -18.55 -4.36
CA GLY A 7 -15.25 -17.66 -3.36
C GLY A 7 -14.13 -16.81 -3.98
N GLY A 8 -14.47 -15.78 -4.73
CA GLY A 8 -13.49 -15.02 -5.50
C GLY A 8 -13.46 -13.51 -5.28
N SER A 9 -14.08 -12.97 -4.22
CA SER A 9 -14.33 -11.52 -4.18
C SER A 9 -13.68 -10.77 -3.01
N LEU A 10 -13.45 -11.40 -1.86
CA LEU A 10 -13.03 -10.68 -0.65
C LEU A 10 -11.50 -10.59 -0.49
N LEU A 11 -10.77 -11.59 -0.96
CA LEU A 11 -9.29 -11.58 -0.95
C LEU A 11 -8.72 -10.43 -1.81
N GLY A 12 -9.43 -10.09 -2.89
CA GLY A 12 -9.13 -8.92 -3.70
C GLY A 12 -9.29 -7.58 -2.97
N LEU A 13 -10.15 -7.51 -1.95
CA LEU A 13 -10.40 -6.28 -1.20
C LEU A 13 -9.26 -5.97 -0.21
N LEU A 14 -8.77 -6.98 0.51
CA LEU A 14 -7.68 -6.83 1.48
C LEU A 14 -6.36 -6.43 0.84
N VAL A 15 -5.98 -7.10 -0.26
CA VAL A 15 -4.75 -6.78 -1.01
C VAL A 15 -4.81 -5.39 -1.65
N LEU A 16 -6.02 -4.87 -1.89
CA LEU A 16 -6.26 -3.61 -2.59
C LEU A 16 -6.24 -2.38 -1.67
N PHE A 17 -6.56 -2.55 -0.38
CA PHE A 17 -6.42 -1.46 0.59
C PHE A 17 -4.96 -1.05 0.76
N PHE A 18 -4.02 -2.02 0.66
CA PHE A 18 -2.58 -1.77 0.67
C PHE A 18 -2.11 -0.74 -0.35
N ALA A 19 -2.71 -0.76 -1.50
CA ALA A 19 -2.28 0.11 -2.58
C ALA A 19 -2.92 1.52 -2.50
N VAL A 20 -4.02 1.71 -1.75
CA VAL A 20 -4.69 3.00 -1.53
C VAL A 20 -4.14 3.74 -0.31
N CYS A 21 -3.79 3.00 0.74
CA CYS A 21 -3.24 3.58 1.97
C CYS A 21 -1.76 3.95 1.87
N PHE A 22 -1.13 3.76 0.70
CA PHE A 22 0.27 4.11 0.50
C PHE A 22 0.56 5.61 0.50
N CYS A 23 -0.40 6.42 0.81
CA CYS A 23 -0.28 7.85 0.57
C CYS A 23 -0.61 8.73 1.76
N SER A 24 0.00 8.63 2.92
CA SER A 24 -0.16 9.67 3.93
C SER A 24 1.00 9.79 4.91
N GLY A 25 1.51 10.97 5.03
CA GLY A 25 2.49 11.37 6.00
C GLY A 25 2.01 12.57 6.79
N CYS A 26 2.28 12.57 8.08
CA CYS A 26 2.04 13.70 8.96
C CYS A 26 2.68 14.99 8.44
N ARG A 27 1.92 16.06 8.40
CA ARG A 27 2.45 17.41 8.24
C ARG A 27 3.18 17.85 9.50
N GLY A 28 4.47 17.58 9.53
CA GLY A 28 5.42 18.09 10.50
C GLY A 28 6.78 18.06 9.82
N CYS A 29 6.98 18.98 8.85
CA CYS A 29 8.23 19.04 8.10
C CYS A 29 9.34 19.58 9.00
N SER A 30 10.17 18.71 9.51
CA SER A 30 11.57 19.04 9.73
C SER A 30 12.34 18.69 8.46
N ASN A 31 13.07 19.66 7.94
CA ASN A 31 13.87 19.59 6.72
C ASN A 31 14.89 18.45 6.76
N MET A 32 14.49 17.26 6.37
CA MET A 32 15.44 16.24 5.97
C MET A 32 15.93 16.61 4.57
N LYS A 33 17.06 17.34 4.49
CA LYS A 33 17.80 17.47 3.24
C LYS A 33 18.37 16.09 2.89
N LEU A 34 17.57 15.28 2.22
CA LEU A 34 18.10 14.20 1.42
C LEU A 34 18.90 14.87 0.30
N ASN A 35 20.20 14.57 0.24
CA ASN A 35 21.05 15.10 -0.83
C ASN A 35 20.49 14.63 -2.18
N SER A 36 20.54 15.46 -3.19
CA SER A 36 20.04 15.27 -4.55
C SER A 36 20.74 14.17 -5.38
N GLN A 37 21.42 13.24 -4.72
CA GLN A 37 21.91 12.00 -5.28
C GLN A 37 20.84 10.93 -5.07
N LYS A 38 20.59 10.10 -6.08
CA LYS A 38 19.66 8.97 -6.06
C LYS A 38 19.82 8.17 -4.75
N ASP A 39 18.93 8.41 -3.78
CA ASP A 39 19.02 7.78 -2.47
C ASP A 39 18.62 6.30 -2.49
N GLY A 40 18.22 5.78 -3.65
CA GLY A 40 17.99 4.37 -3.88
C GLY A 40 16.88 3.73 -3.02
N MET A 41 16.55 2.50 -3.34
CA MET A 41 15.57 1.71 -2.57
C MET A 41 16.26 0.75 -1.57
N LEU A 42 17.58 0.59 -1.65
CA LEU A 42 18.37 -0.34 -0.84
C LEU A 42 19.30 0.41 0.11
N TRP A 43 19.24 0.07 1.40
CA TRP A 43 19.97 0.72 2.50
C TRP A 43 20.69 -0.29 3.35
N GLU A 44 21.94 -0.01 3.72
CA GLU A 44 22.72 -0.79 4.67
C GLU A 44 22.44 -0.33 6.08
N ILE A 45 22.31 -1.28 7.01
CA ILE A 45 22.17 -1.07 8.45
C ILE A 45 23.40 -1.64 9.15
N SER A 46 24.11 -0.78 9.90
CA SER A 46 25.32 -1.17 10.64
C SER A 46 25.46 -0.34 11.93
N GLY A 47 26.54 -0.51 12.65
CA GLY A 47 26.78 0.21 13.91
C GLY A 47 25.97 -0.32 15.08
N ASN A 48 25.82 0.45 16.15
CA ASN A 48 25.06 0.14 17.36
C ASN A 48 25.35 -1.26 17.95
N GLY A 49 26.63 -1.70 17.88
CA GLY A 49 27.06 -2.99 18.39
C GLY A 49 26.77 -4.19 17.50
N LEU A 50 26.30 -4.00 16.28
CA LEU A 50 26.11 -5.10 15.33
C LEU A 50 27.45 -5.66 14.87
N SER A 51 27.59 -6.98 14.85
CA SER A 51 28.76 -7.70 14.34
C SER A 51 28.71 -7.95 12.83
N HIS A 52 27.58 -7.67 12.19
CA HIS A 52 27.32 -7.89 10.77
C HIS A 52 26.47 -6.77 10.20
N LYS A 53 26.47 -6.64 8.89
CA LYS A 53 25.59 -5.74 8.17
C LYS A 53 24.25 -6.40 7.91
N SER A 54 23.20 -5.62 7.99
CA SER A 54 21.85 -5.97 7.53
C SER A 54 21.36 -4.93 6.55
N TYR A 55 20.21 -5.16 5.92
CA TYR A 55 19.76 -4.29 4.85
C TYR A 55 18.26 -4.01 4.96
N LEU A 56 17.89 -2.82 4.51
CA LEU A 56 16.52 -2.39 4.36
C LEU A 56 16.24 -2.12 2.88
N PHE A 57 15.18 -2.69 2.34
CA PHE A 57 14.81 -2.53 0.94
C PHE A 57 13.34 -2.12 0.81
N GLY A 58 13.10 -1.07 0.02
CA GLY A 58 11.76 -0.62 -0.31
C GLY A 58 11.17 -1.44 -1.44
N THR A 59 10.06 -2.12 -1.21
CA THR A 59 9.33 -2.88 -2.22
C THR A 59 8.17 -2.07 -2.80
N MET A 60 7.60 -2.54 -3.89
CA MET A 60 6.42 -1.95 -4.51
C MET A 60 5.40 -3.03 -4.87
N HIS A 61 4.17 -2.82 -4.41
CA HIS A 61 3.04 -3.65 -4.80
C HIS A 61 2.43 -3.14 -6.11
N GLY A 62 2.39 -3.96 -7.07
CA GLY A 62 1.76 -3.94 -8.38
C GLY A 62 1.37 -2.65 -9.07
N GLY A 63 0.62 -1.74 -8.51
CA GLY A 63 0.19 -0.49 -9.18
C GLY A 63 -0.23 -0.59 -10.67
N GLY A 64 -0.64 -1.78 -11.12
CA GLY A 64 -0.93 -2.08 -12.53
C GLY A 64 0.27 -2.61 -13.33
N HIS A 65 1.47 -2.66 -12.77
CA HIS A 65 2.68 -3.22 -13.39
C HIS A 65 2.97 -4.63 -12.84
N ASN A 66 3.39 -5.53 -13.72
CA ASN A 66 3.88 -6.87 -13.34
C ASN A 66 5.39 -6.83 -13.27
N PHE A 67 5.93 -6.77 -12.04
CA PHE A 67 7.37 -6.82 -11.86
C PHE A 67 7.94 -8.18 -12.22
N THR A 68 9.15 -8.17 -12.77
CA THR A 68 9.94 -9.36 -13.02
C THR A 68 11.24 -9.32 -12.23
N GLN A 69 11.77 -10.48 -11.87
CA GLN A 69 13.09 -10.55 -11.21
C GLN A 69 14.14 -9.82 -12.03
N LYS A 70 14.13 -9.99 -13.37
CA LYS A 70 15.09 -9.33 -14.25
C LYS A 70 15.04 -7.79 -14.14
N GLU A 71 13.85 -7.17 -14.12
CA GLU A 71 13.72 -5.73 -13.96
C GLU A 71 14.26 -5.27 -12.61
N ILE A 72 13.91 -5.97 -11.54
CA ILE A 72 14.32 -5.62 -10.17
C ILE A 72 15.84 -5.70 -10.02
N PHE A 73 16.46 -6.80 -10.43
CA PHE A 73 17.90 -6.95 -10.31
C PHE A 73 18.69 -6.12 -11.34
N THR A 74 18.06 -5.68 -12.43
CA THR A 74 18.65 -4.68 -13.33
C THR A 74 18.61 -3.28 -12.73
N ALA A 75 17.50 -2.91 -12.06
CA ALA A 75 17.35 -1.62 -11.41
C ALA A 75 18.19 -1.50 -10.12
N PHE A 76 18.31 -2.61 -9.38
CA PHE A 76 19.00 -2.70 -8.09
C PHE A 76 20.01 -3.84 -8.08
N PRO A 77 21.13 -3.73 -8.82
CA PRO A 77 22.06 -4.84 -9.02
C PRO A 77 22.71 -5.33 -7.71
N GLN A 78 22.92 -4.44 -6.74
CA GLN A 78 23.50 -4.79 -5.42
C GLN A 78 22.58 -5.70 -4.59
N LEU A 79 21.29 -5.76 -4.89
CA LEU A 79 20.33 -6.60 -4.19
C LEU A 79 20.66 -8.11 -4.35
N GLY A 80 21.23 -8.50 -5.49
CA GLY A 80 21.71 -9.87 -5.72
C GLY A 80 22.79 -10.26 -4.72
N GLU A 81 23.81 -9.43 -4.54
CA GLU A 81 24.89 -9.63 -3.57
C GLU A 81 24.35 -9.63 -2.12
N VAL A 82 23.42 -8.73 -1.80
CA VAL A 82 22.79 -8.70 -0.48
C VAL A 82 22.09 -10.03 -0.18
N LEU A 83 21.36 -10.59 -1.11
CA LEU A 83 20.65 -11.87 -0.93
C LEU A 83 21.61 -13.07 -0.75
N GLU A 84 22.85 -12.97 -1.24
CA GLU A 84 23.87 -13.99 -1.00
C GLU A 84 24.51 -13.88 0.39
N ASN A 85 24.46 -12.71 1.02
CA ASN A 85 25.14 -12.41 2.28
C ASN A 85 24.21 -12.33 3.50
N VAL A 86 22.90 -12.49 3.34
CA VAL A 86 21.95 -12.51 4.45
C VAL A 86 21.50 -13.93 4.79
N SER A 87 21.22 -14.16 6.07
CA SER A 87 20.77 -15.47 6.57
C SER A 87 19.25 -15.63 6.50
N CYS A 88 18.53 -14.52 6.43
CA CYS A 88 17.08 -14.52 6.38
C CYS A 88 16.55 -13.21 5.77
N MET A 89 15.28 -13.24 5.38
CA MET A 89 14.54 -12.09 4.87
C MET A 89 13.26 -11.87 5.70
N TYR A 90 12.94 -10.63 5.99
CA TYR A 90 11.67 -10.22 6.60
C TYR A 90 10.87 -9.44 5.58
N LEU A 91 9.64 -9.91 5.32
CA LEU A 91 8.61 -9.19 4.58
C LEU A 91 7.61 -8.60 5.56
N GLU A 92 6.71 -7.74 5.09
CA GLU A 92 5.60 -7.24 5.92
C GLU A 92 4.81 -8.41 6.50
N GLN A 93 4.39 -9.37 5.69
CA GLN A 93 3.74 -10.61 6.11
C GLN A 93 4.51 -11.83 5.61
N SER A 94 4.50 -12.90 6.39
CA SER A 94 5.04 -14.16 5.90
C SER A 94 4.12 -14.76 4.82
N LYS A 95 4.68 -15.07 3.67
CA LYS A 95 3.94 -15.68 2.55
C LYS A 95 3.95 -17.21 2.68
N ASN A 96 3.44 -17.76 3.79
CA ASN A 96 3.17 -19.19 3.88
C ASN A 96 1.95 -19.52 3.02
N PHE A 97 2.16 -20.01 1.80
CA PHE A 97 1.09 -20.35 0.85
C PHE A 97 0.14 -21.46 1.32
N ASN A 98 0.45 -22.15 2.41
CA ASN A 98 -0.46 -23.10 3.05
C ASN A 98 -1.56 -22.42 3.88
N ASP A 99 -1.51 -21.11 4.04
CA ASP A 99 -2.44 -20.34 4.86
C ASP A 99 -3.59 -19.71 4.07
N SER A 100 -4.03 -20.33 2.97
CA SER A 100 -5.30 -19.94 2.34
C SER A 100 -6.49 -19.98 3.33
N ALA A 101 -6.41 -20.85 4.34
CA ALA A 101 -7.36 -20.90 5.44
C ALA A 101 -7.18 -19.70 6.38
N VAL A 102 -5.95 -19.38 6.81
CA VAL A 102 -5.66 -18.21 7.67
C VAL A 102 -6.01 -16.91 6.95
N VAL A 103 -5.70 -16.78 5.67
CA VAL A 103 -6.10 -15.62 4.86
C VAL A 103 -7.63 -15.57 4.74
N ALA A 104 -8.32 -16.69 4.55
CA ALA A 104 -9.77 -16.75 4.52
C ALA A 104 -10.39 -16.40 5.88
N ASP A 105 -9.79 -16.85 6.98
CA ASP A 105 -10.22 -16.53 8.35
C ASP A 105 -9.94 -15.08 8.73
N CYS A 106 -8.80 -14.50 8.30
CA CYS A 106 -8.52 -13.08 8.47
C CYS A 106 -9.48 -12.22 7.67
N VAL A 107 -9.81 -12.62 6.44
CA VAL A 107 -10.82 -11.95 5.61
C VAL A 107 -12.21 -12.12 6.22
N ALA A 108 -12.56 -13.29 6.75
CA ALA A 108 -13.81 -13.52 7.47
C ALA A 108 -13.86 -12.69 8.77
N SER A 109 -12.75 -12.62 9.51
CA SER A 109 -12.65 -11.80 10.73
C SER A 109 -12.73 -10.29 10.41
N ALA A 110 -12.11 -9.83 9.36
CA ALA A 110 -12.27 -8.44 8.88
C ALA A 110 -13.71 -8.17 8.42
N SER A 111 -14.37 -9.14 7.78
CA SER A 111 -15.79 -9.02 7.37
C SER A 111 -16.78 -9.13 8.52
N VAL A 112 -16.41 -9.77 9.63
CA VAL A 112 -17.23 -9.82 10.87
C VAL A 112 -17.29 -8.46 11.56
N PHE A 113 -16.24 -7.62 11.40
CA PHE A 113 -16.28 -6.23 11.88
C PHE A 113 -17.15 -5.31 11.02
N ILE A 114 -17.40 -5.69 9.77
CA ILE A 114 -18.41 -5.09 8.90
C ILE A 114 -19.54 -6.11 8.84
N LYS A 115 -20.48 -6.08 9.81
CA LYS A 115 -21.71 -6.90 9.69
C LYS A 115 -22.30 -6.62 8.31
N ALA A 116 -22.75 -7.67 7.63
CA ALA A 116 -23.31 -7.56 6.28
C ALA A 116 -24.41 -6.49 6.21
N ASP A 117 -25.20 -6.34 7.28
CA ASP A 117 -26.27 -5.35 7.43
C ASP A 117 -25.71 -3.93 7.61
N GLU A 118 -24.66 -3.74 8.41
CA GLU A 118 -23.96 -2.44 8.55
C GLU A 118 -23.24 -2.06 7.26
N ALA A 119 -22.72 -3.01 6.49
CA ALA A 119 -22.15 -2.74 5.17
C ALA A 119 -23.21 -2.31 4.16
N SER A 120 -24.40 -2.85 4.23
CA SER A 120 -25.52 -2.44 3.37
C SER A 120 -25.97 -1.01 3.66
N GLU A 121 -26.22 -0.65 4.91
CA GLU A 121 -26.58 0.72 5.31
C GLU A 121 -25.45 1.73 5.09
N TYR A 122 -24.21 1.32 5.32
CA TYR A 122 -23.04 2.17 5.08
C TYR A 122 -22.83 2.51 3.62
N ASN A 123 -23.07 1.58 2.74
CA ASN A 123 -22.72 1.69 1.32
C ASN A 123 -23.88 2.12 0.42
N THR A 124 -25.13 1.90 0.86
CA THR A 124 -26.33 2.24 0.06
C THR A 124 -26.82 3.64 0.35
N LEU A 125 -27.31 4.30 -0.71
CA LEU A 125 -27.98 5.58 -0.60
C LEU A 125 -29.37 5.37 0.03
N SER A 126 -29.79 6.27 0.92
CA SER A 126 -31.07 6.14 1.61
C SER A 126 -32.24 6.39 0.64
N GLN A 127 -33.39 5.80 0.94
CA GLN A 127 -34.59 6.01 0.11
C GLN A 127 -34.99 7.48 0.12
N GLY A 128 -35.14 8.07 -1.07
CA GLY A 128 -35.49 9.48 -1.26
C GLY A 128 -34.29 10.41 -1.50
N GLU A 129 -33.06 9.93 -1.38
CA GLU A 129 -31.87 10.67 -1.77
C GLU A 129 -31.57 10.46 -3.27
N SER A 130 -31.20 11.52 -3.98
CA SER A 130 -30.89 11.49 -5.40
C SER A 130 -29.45 11.93 -5.66
N TYR A 131 -28.73 11.21 -6.50
CA TYR A 131 -27.37 11.57 -6.90
C TYR A 131 -27.30 12.97 -7.53
N GLN A 132 -28.34 13.36 -8.28
CA GLN A 132 -28.41 14.68 -8.91
C GLN A 132 -28.41 15.81 -7.87
N ASP A 133 -29.05 15.60 -6.73
CA ASP A 133 -29.14 16.60 -5.64
C ASP A 133 -27.87 16.73 -4.82
N LEU A 134 -26.91 15.81 -5.00
CA LEU A 134 -25.61 15.84 -4.31
C LEU A 134 -24.62 16.81 -4.96
N TYR A 135 -24.84 17.23 -6.18
CA TYR A 135 -23.96 18.13 -6.93
C TYR A 135 -24.53 19.55 -6.98
N ASP A 136 -23.65 20.55 -6.90
CA ASP A 136 -24.05 21.96 -6.92
C ASP A 136 -24.49 22.43 -8.31
N ASN A 137 -24.11 21.72 -9.37
CA ASN A 137 -24.51 22.02 -10.73
C ASN A 137 -24.66 20.74 -11.58
N GLU A 138 -25.49 20.86 -12.62
CA GLU A 138 -25.82 19.76 -13.53
C GLU A 138 -24.58 19.25 -14.31
N GLU A 139 -23.59 20.08 -14.57
CA GLU A 139 -22.38 19.71 -15.32
C GLU A 139 -21.54 18.70 -14.54
N GLN A 140 -21.37 18.91 -13.23
CA GLN A 140 -20.67 17.95 -12.37
C GLN A 140 -21.41 16.62 -12.30
N PHE A 141 -22.73 16.65 -12.13
CA PHE A 141 -23.54 15.43 -12.13
C PHE A 141 -23.40 14.68 -13.47
N ARG A 142 -23.57 15.35 -14.60
CA ARG A 142 -23.43 14.73 -15.94
C ARG A 142 -22.04 14.16 -16.17
N PHE A 143 -21.00 14.80 -15.69
CA PHE A 143 -19.63 14.28 -15.80
C PHE A 143 -19.49 12.94 -15.07
N VAL A 144 -20.01 12.82 -13.87
CA VAL A 144 -20.01 11.58 -13.08
C VAL A 144 -20.92 10.52 -13.72
N ASP A 145 -22.11 10.90 -14.13
CA ASP A 145 -23.07 9.99 -14.76
C ASP A 145 -22.53 9.38 -16.06
N ASN A 146 -21.96 10.21 -16.94
CA ASN A 146 -21.31 9.75 -18.17
C ASN A 146 -20.17 8.78 -17.90
N PHE A 147 -19.37 9.04 -16.87
CA PHE A 147 -18.30 8.13 -16.51
C PHE A 147 -18.83 6.75 -16.12
N PHE A 148 -19.87 6.68 -15.30
CA PHE A 148 -20.45 5.40 -14.89
C PHE A 148 -21.23 4.73 -16.00
N CYS A 149 -22.07 5.47 -16.72
CA CYS A 149 -22.96 4.91 -17.72
C CYS A 149 -22.25 4.57 -19.02
N GLU A 150 -21.41 5.47 -19.54
CA GLU A 150 -20.77 5.29 -20.84
C GLU A 150 -19.45 4.52 -20.78
N LYS A 151 -18.62 4.74 -19.74
CA LYS A 151 -17.31 4.09 -19.63
C LYS A 151 -17.31 2.80 -18.84
N LEU A 152 -18.03 2.77 -17.71
CA LEU A 152 -18.09 1.59 -16.85
C LEU A 152 -19.31 0.70 -17.09
N HIS A 153 -20.30 1.16 -17.85
CA HIS A 153 -21.59 0.47 -18.07
C HIS A 153 -22.26 0.06 -16.74
N ARG A 154 -22.26 0.98 -15.74
CA ARG A 154 -22.76 0.77 -14.39
C ARG A 154 -23.96 1.67 -14.08
N PHE A 155 -25.11 1.36 -14.64
CA PHE A 155 -26.33 2.16 -14.47
C PHE A 155 -26.91 2.17 -13.05
N SER A 156 -26.62 1.14 -12.27
CA SER A 156 -27.06 1.05 -10.87
C SER A 156 -26.12 1.76 -9.86
N TYR A 157 -25.15 2.54 -10.34
CA TYR A 157 -24.20 3.22 -9.48
C TYR A 157 -24.87 4.15 -8.46
N VAL A 158 -25.99 4.75 -8.83
CA VAL A 158 -26.79 5.66 -7.98
C VAL A 158 -27.41 5.01 -6.74
N GLN A 159 -27.38 3.67 -6.63
CA GLN A 159 -27.87 2.96 -5.45
C GLN A 159 -26.87 3.01 -4.27
N PHE A 160 -25.64 3.42 -4.53
CA PHE A 160 -24.58 3.41 -3.54
C PHE A 160 -24.15 4.85 -3.20
N LYS A 161 -23.71 5.05 -1.95
CA LYS A 161 -23.13 6.33 -1.52
C LYS A 161 -21.89 6.67 -2.36
N PRO A 162 -21.62 7.96 -2.63
CA PRO A 162 -20.43 8.34 -3.39
C PRO A 162 -19.12 7.82 -2.80
N ALA A 163 -18.96 7.78 -1.46
CA ALA A 163 -17.79 7.22 -0.79
C ALA A 163 -17.50 5.75 -1.20
N TYR A 164 -18.54 4.93 -1.37
CA TYR A 164 -18.38 3.55 -1.88
C TYR A 164 -17.68 3.52 -3.24
N TRP A 165 -18.05 4.43 -4.15
CA TRP A 165 -17.44 4.50 -5.47
C TRP A 165 -16.06 5.12 -5.45
N VAL A 166 -15.80 6.10 -4.59
CA VAL A 166 -14.45 6.66 -4.37
C VAL A 166 -13.48 5.52 -4.09
N GLU A 167 -13.80 4.66 -3.13
CA GLU A 167 -12.98 3.50 -2.78
C GLU A 167 -12.86 2.50 -3.94
N ARG A 168 -13.99 2.17 -4.57
CA ARG A 168 -14.02 1.22 -5.70
C ARG A 168 -13.19 1.71 -6.89
N LEU A 169 -13.26 2.98 -7.24
CA LEU A 169 -12.51 3.55 -8.37
C LEU A 169 -11.01 3.63 -8.06
N ARG A 170 -10.65 4.00 -6.84
CA ARG A 170 -9.26 3.91 -6.38
C ARG A 170 -8.74 2.47 -6.53
N LEU A 171 -9.53 1.50 -6.12
CA LEU A 171 -9.22 0.08 -6.25
C LEU A 171 -9.14 -0.39 -7.71
N MET A 172 -10.02 0.06 -8.59
CA MET A 172 -10.02 -0.33 -10.01
C MET A 172 -8.81 0.24 -10.75
N LYS A 173 -8.44 1.50 -10.49
CA LYS A 173 -7.26 2.13 -11.06
C LYS A 173 -5.98 1.34 -10.75
N MET A 174 -5.96 0.65 -9.60
CA MET A 174 -4.82 -0.12 -9.15
C MET A 174 -4.80 -1.55 -9.67
N LYS A 175 -5.96 -2.09 -10.09
CA LYS A 175 -6.07 -3.51 -10.44
C LYS A 175 -5.44 -3.88 -11.77
N GLY A 176 -5.19 -2.98 -12.71
CA GLY A 176 -4.74 -3.44 -14.04
C GLY A 176 -5.43 -4.76 -14.44
N ASN A 177 -5.30 -5.23 -15.61
CA ASN A 177 -5.95 -6.48 -16.08
C ASN A 177 -5.27 -7.76 -15.54
N GLY A 178 -5.31 -8.00 -14.21
CA GLY A 178 -4.78 -9.23 -13.63
C GLY A 178 -4.28 -9.11 -12.19
N LYS A 179 -3.85 -10.23 -11.62
CA LYS A 179 -3.12 -10.26 -10.33
C LYS A 179 -1.70 -9.80 -10.63
N ALA A 180 -1.41 -8.53 -10.39
CA ALA A 180 -0.09 -7.96 -10.64
C ALA A 180 0.94 -8.64 -9.72
N VAL A 181 2.08 -9.03 -10.30
CA VAL A 181 3.23 -9.56 -9.56
C VAL A 181 3.92 -8.38 -8.87
N SER A 182 4.07 -8.46 -7.55
CA SER A 182 4.74 -7.44 -6.74
C SER A 182 6.25 -7.69 -6.68
N VAL A 183 7.00 -6.67 -6.25
CA VAL A 183 8.42 -6.82 -5.92
C VAL A 183 8.61 -7.81 -4.78
N ASP A 184 7.71 -7.84 -3.80
CA ASP A 184 7.72 -8.81 -2.70
C ASP A 184 7.56 -10.25 -3.20
N ASP A 185 6.72 -10.48 -4.23
CA ASP A 185 6.56 -11.80 -4.84
C ASP A 185 7.86 -12.25 -5.51
N CYS A 186 8.54 -11.35 -6.23
CA CYS A 186 9.81 -11.63 -6.87
C CYS A 186 10.89 -11.98 -5.85
N LEU A 187 11.02 -11.19 -4.77
CA LEU A 187 11.97 -11.43 -3.69
C LEU A 187 11.69 -12.73 -2.94
N TYR A 188 10.42 -13.01 -2.66
CA TYR A 188 10.02 -14.25 -2.02
C TYR A 188 10.43 -15.48 -2.83
N HIS A 189 10.16 -15.45 -4.14
CA HIS A 189 10.56 -16.54 -5.04
C HIS A 189 12.08 -16.70 -5.13
N ASP A 190 12.83 -15.60 -5.19
CA ASP A 190 14.30 -15.65 -5.21
C ASP A 190 14.85 -16.20 -3.89
N ALA A 191 14.30 -15.77 -2.74
CA ALA A 191 14.67 -16.28 -1.43
C ALA A 191 14.44 -17.79 -1.30
N LEU A 192 13.32 -18.31 -1.82
CA LEU A 192 13.06 -19.76 -1.84
C LEU A 192 14.09 -20.52 -2.70
N GLN A 193 14.48 -19.96 -3.85
CA GLN A 193 15.49 -20.58 -4.72
C GLN A 193 16.89 -20.62 -4.06
N LYS A 194 17.17 -19.65 -3.21
CA LYS A 194 18.45 -19.51 -2.47
C LYS A 194 18.42 -20.15 -1.07
N ASP A 195 17.33 -20.81 -0.71
CA ASP A 195 17.13 -21.43 0.62
C ASP A 195 17.20 -20.41 1.78
N ILE A 196 16.88 -19.14 1.50
CA ILE A 196 16.81 -18.06 2.48
C ILE A 196 15.48 -18.16 3.23
N LYS A 197 15.53 -18.21 4.57
CA LYS A 197 14.32 -18.23 5.40
C LYS A 197 13.59 -16.90 5.35
N VAL A 198 12.28 -16.94 5.08
CA VAL A 198 11.43 -15.76 5.00
C VAL A 198 10.46 -15.71 6.19
N PHE A 199 10.39 -14.55 6.84
CA PHE A 199 9.54 -14.28 8.00
C PHE A 199 8.66 -13.05 7.74
N GLY A 200 7.57 -12.91 8.53
CA GLY A 200 6.73 -11.71 8.53
C GLY A 200 7.02 -10.80 9.71
N LEU A 201 7.02 -9.50 9.49
CA LEU A 201 7.06 -8.49 10.55
C LEU A 201 5.73 -8.40 11.29
N GLU A 202 4.63 -8.76 10.62
CA GLU A 202 3.30 -8.84 11.21
C GLU A 202 2.51 -10.02 10.61
N THR A 203 1.41 -10.38 11.26
CA THR A 203 0.48 -11.38 10.76
C THR A 203 -0.57 -10.73 9.84
N TYR A 204 -1.24 -11.54 9.01
CA TYR A 204 -2.38 -11.07 8.21
C TYR A 204 -3.53 -10.55 9.08
N GLU A 205 -3.72 -11.12 10.28
CA GLU A 205 -4.74 -10.65 11.22
C GLU A 205 -4.42 -9.25 11.76
N GLU A 206 -3.15 -9.00 12.16
CA GLU A 206 -2.68 -7.68 12.61
C GLU A 206 -2.91 -6.64 11.52
N LEU A 207 -2.57 -6.97 10.28
CA LEU A 207 -2.79 -6.11 9.13
C LEU A 207 -4.29 -5.84 8.89
N ALA A 208 -5.13 -6.89 8.85
CA ALA A 208 -6.56 -6.75 8.63
C ALA A 208 -7.20 -5.85 9.70
N ARG A 209 -6.78 -6.00 10.96
CA ARG A 209 -7.23 -5.14 12.05
C ARG A 209 -6.84 -3.68 11.83
N THR A 210 -5.57 -3.42 11.48
CA THR A 210 -5.09 -2.06 11.17
C THR A 210 -5.87 -1.44 10.03
N MET A 211 -6.16 -2.20 8.98
CA MET A 211 -6.98 -1.75 7.85
C MET A 211 -8.40 -1.35 8.27
N VAL A 212 -9.06 -2.20 9.05
CA VAL A 212 -10.42 -1.91 9.54
C VAL A 212 -10.44 -0.65 10.40
N GLU A 213 -9.46 -0.51 11.31
CA GLU A 213 -9.34 0.68 12.16
C GLU A 213 -9.07 1.93 11.33
N THR A 214 -8.22 1.87 10.30
CA THR A 214 -7.95 2.98 9.40
C THR A 214 -9.21 3.38 8.63
N ILE A 215 -9.97 2.41 8.11
CA ILE A 215 -11.24 2.69 7.41
C ILE A 215 -12.25 3.38 8.35
N ARG A 216 -12.36 2.92 9.58
CA ARG A 216 -13.29 3.53 10.56
C ARG A 216 -12.93 4.97 10.91
N ASP A 217 -11.64 5.28 10.94
CA ASP A 217 -11.14 6.60 11.30
C ASP A 217 -11.00 7.53 10.09
N THR A 218 -11.18 7.02 8.86
CA THR A 218 -11.15 7.89 7.69
C THR A 218 -12.34 8.82 7.69
N ALA A 219 -12.06 10.11 7.57
CA ALA A 219 -13.06 11.18 7.53
C ALA A 219 -14.10 11.00 6.41
N GLU A 220 -13.85 10.15 5.42
CA GLU A 220 -14.77 9.91 4.29
C GLU A 220 -16.13 9.35 4.73
N TYR A 221 -16.16 8.48 5.74
CA TYR A 221 -17.42 7.96 6.28
C TYR A 221 -18.17 8.96 7.18
N HIS A 222 -17.50 10.02 7.63
CA HIS A 222 -18.09 11.09 8.42
C HIS A 222 -18.48 12.32 7.59
N LYS A 223 -18.10 12.34 6.30
CA LYS A 223 -18.47 13.39 5.37
C LYS A 223 -19.95 13.34 5.02
N SER A 224 -20.55 14.50 4.82
CA SER A 224 -21.89 14.59 4.22
C SER A 224 -21.89 13.96 2.81
N LEU A 225 -23.05 13.54 2.33
CA LEU A 225 -23.18 12.97 0.98
C LEU A 225 -22.71 13.93 -0.10
N LYS A 226 -22.89 15.25 0.08
CA LYS A 226 -22.39 16.28 -0.84
C LYS A 226 -20.85 16.30 -0.87
N GLU A 227 -20.20 16.25 0.26
CA GLU A 227 -18.72 16.19 0.33
C GLU A 227 -18.21 14.90 -0.31
N GLN A 228 -18.87 13.76 -0.06
CA GLN A 228 -18.54 12.49 -0.72
C GLN A 228 -18.73 12.58 -2.25
N ALA A 229 -19.74 13.30 -2.73
CA ALA A 229 -19.98 13.50 -4.17
C ALA A 229 -18.88 14.37 -4.81
N VAL A 230 -18.41 15.40 -4.11
CA VAL A 230 -17.26 16.20 -4.54
C VAL A 230 -15.99 15.35 -4.63
N ASP A 231 -15.76 14.48 -3.65
CA ASP A 231 -14.61 13.56 -3.68
C ASP A 231 -14.71 12.58 -4.85
N LEU A 232 -15.89 12.05 -5.11
CA LEU A 232 -16.14 11.17 -6.26
C LEU A 232 -15.85 11.88 -7.58
N TYR A 233 -16.38 13.10 -7.76
CA TYR A 233 -16.06 13.93 -8.92
C TYR A 233 -14.55 14.10 -9.10
N ASN A 234 -13.85 14.47 -8.03
CA ASN A 234 -12.39 14.69 -8.06
C ASN A 234 -11.63 13.41 -8.42
N VAL A 235 -12.03 12.25 -7.89
CA VAL A 235 -11.40 10.96 -8.21
C VAL A 235 -11.60 10.62 -9.68
N ILE A 236 -12.81 10.77 -10.22
CA ILE A 236 -13.09 10.55 -11.63
C ILE A 236 -12.27 11.52 -12.50
N PHE A 237 -12.24 12.79 -12.13
CA PHE A 237 -11.48 13.82 -12.86
C PHE A 237 -9.98 13.49 -12.89
N GLN A 238 -9.43 13.00 -11.79
CA GLN A 238 -8.05 12.52 -11.75
C GLN A 238 -7.82 11.27 -12.60
N ILE A 239 -8.77 10.33 -12.62
CA ILE A 239 -8.68 9.14 -13.49
C ILE A 239 -8.63 9.55 -14.96
N GLU A 240 -9.45 10.52 -15.36
CA GLU A 240 -9.50 11.02 -16.73
C GLU A 240 -8.26 11.82 -17.15
N LYS A 241 -7.67 12.58 -16.22
CA LYS A 241 -6.48 13.43 -16.49
C LYS A 241 -5.14 12.72 -16.34
N VAL A 242 -5.03 11.69 -15.50
CA VAL A 242 -3.74 11.07 -15.12
C VAL A 242 -3.17 10.14 -16.21
N SER A 243 -3.74 10.12 -17.39
CA SER A 243 -3.12 9.47 -18.55
C SER A 243 -1.74 10.05 -18.97
N ALA A 244 -1.27 11.12 -18.30
CA ALA A 244 -0.07 11.88 -18.69
C ALA A 244 1.05 11.94 -17.64
N SER A 245 0.93 11.30 -16.47
CA SER A 245 1.99 11.32 -15.45
C SER A 245 2.92 10.10 -15.60
N VAL A 246 4.20 10.29 -15.25
CA VAL A 246 5.18 9.19 -15.19
C VAL A 246 4.63 8.11 -14.26
N PRO A 247 4.51 6.84 -14.70
CA PRO A 247 4.01 5.77 -13.85
C PRO A 247 4.86 5.58 -12.60
N CYS A 248 4.23 5.33 -11.45
CA CYS A 248 4.96 5.13 -10.18
C CYS A 248 6.02 4.02 -10.27
N HIS A 249 5.80 2.98 -11.06
CA HIS A 249 6.76 1.89 -11.24
C HIS A 249 8.05 2.36 -11.93
N GLU A 250 7.97 3.33 -12.87
CA GLU A 250 9.17 3.90 -13.50
C GLU A 250 9.99 4.72 -12.50
N MET A 251 9.33 5.55 -11.65
CA MET A 251 9.99 6.27 -10.57
C MET A 251 10.64 5.30 -9.56
N TYR A 252 9.97 4.19 -9.27
CA TYR A 252 10.49 3.14 -8.40
C TYR A 252 11.75 2.49 -9.00
N LEU A 253 11.68 2.02 -10.23
CA LEU A 253 12.81 1.36 -10.91
C LEU A 253 13.99 2.31 -11.17
N SER A 254 13.75 3.63 -11.25
CA SER A 254 14.82 4.63 -11.33
C SER A 254 15.51 4.91 -9.98
N GLY A 255 15.03 4.35 -8.87
CA GLY A 255 15.60 4.52 -7.53
C GLY A 255 15.37 5.89 -6.90
N GLU A 256 14.40 6.67 -7.40
CA GLU A 256 14.12 8.03 -6.94
C GLU A 256 13.16 8.03 -5.73
N LEU A 257 13.64 7.58 -4.58
CA LEU A 257 12.84 7.40 -3.36
C LEU A 257 12.10 8.69 -2.94
N GLU A 258 12.80 9.81 -2.87
CA GLU A 258 12.19 11.08 -2.44
C GLU A 258 11.13 11.59 -3.41
N LYS A 259 11.39 11.45 -4.71
CA LYS A 259 10.44 11.84 -5.74
C LYS A 259 9.18 10.98 -5.70
N LEU A 260 9.35 9.66 -5.55
CA LEU A 260 8.24 8.74 -5.39
C LEU A 260 7.45 9.04 -4.11
N TYR A 261 8.12 9.31 -3.00
CA TYR A 261 7.50 9.69 -1.75
C TYR A 261 6.70 10.99 -1.87
N THR A 262 7.33 12.05 -2.41
CA THR A 262 6.66 13.36 -2.62
C THR A 262 5.46 13.22 -3.54
N HIS A 263 5.60 12.46 -4.63
CA HIS A 263 4.49 12.19 -5.53
C HIS A 263 3.35 11.46 -4.81
N SER A 264 3.67 10.40 -4.07
CA SER A 264 2.68 9.67 -3.27
C SER A 264 1.98 10.57 -2.27
N GLN A 265 2.72 11.40 -1.54
CA GLN A 265 2.15 12.37 -0.59
C GLN A 265 1.16 13.35 -1.27
N SER A 266 1.43 13.74 -2.50
CA SER A 266 0.54 14.65 -3.26
C SER A 266 -0.80 14.01 -3.67
N LEU A 267 -0.86 12.68 -3.68
CA LEU A 267 -2.07 11.93 -4.03
C LEU A 267 -3.02 11.72 -2.85
N ILE A 268 -2.59 12.08 -1.64
CA ILE A 268 -3.39 11.93 -0.43
C ILE A 268 -4.48 13.00 -0.39
N PRO A 269 -5.74 12.63 -0.20
CA PRO A 269 -6.79 13.59 0.03
C PRO A 269 -6.53 14.39 1.33
N LYS A 270 -6.84 15.68 1.32
CA LYS A 270 -6.75 16.51 2.52
C LYS A 270 -7.62 15.93 3.63
N GLY A 271 -7.03 15.72 4.81
CA GLY A 271 -7.76 15.26 6.00
C GLY A 271 -7.79 13.74 6.20
N VAL A 272 -7.21 12.97 5.29
CA VAL A 272 -6.99 11.52 5.52
C VAL A 272 -5.78 11.34 6.43
N ASP A 273 -5.97 10.63 7.54
CA ASP A 273 -4.89 10.19 8.43
C ASP A 273 -4.60 8.70 8.19
N ASP A 274 -3.44 8.41 7.65
CA ASP A 274 -2.95 7.05 7.43
C ASP A 274 -1.84 6.64 8.39
N SER A 275 -1.61 7.42 9.42
CA SER A 275 -0.55 7.15 10.42
C SER A 275 -0.57 5.69 10.88
N LYS A 276 -1.76 5.08 11.00
CA LYS A 276 -1.95 3.67 11.36
C LYS A 276 -1.34 2.71 10.33
N MET A 277 -1.46 3.04 9.04
CA MET A 277 -0.98 2.15 7.97
C MET A 277 0.53 2.19 7.78
N VAL A 278 1.19 3.31 8.11
CA VAL A 278 2.63 3.48 7.91
C VAL A 278 3.34 3.69 9.25
N ALA A 279 3.11 4.82 9.90
CA ALA A 279 3.89 5.24 11.07
C ALA A 279 3.74 4.30 12.27
N GLU A 280 2.51 3.90 12.63
CA GLU A 280 2.26 3.01 13.75
C GLU A 280 2.77 1.59 13.49
N ARG A 281 2.65 1.09 12.24
CA ARG A 281 3.22 -0.20 11.85
C ARG A 281 4.75 -0.16 11.94
N ASN A 282 5.40 0.90 11.44
CA ASN A 282 6.85 1.09 11.56
C ASN A 282 7.32 1.04 13.02
N ILE A 283 6.60 1.71 13.94
CA ILE A 283 6.92 1.70 15.37
C ILE A 283 6.77 0.29 15.96
N LYS A 284 5.72 -0.44 15.58
CA LYS A 284 5.52 -1.84 16.02
C LYS A 284 6.61 -2.77 15.47
N TRP A 285 6.94 -2.63 14.19
CA TRP A 285 7.96 -3.44 13.53
C TRP A 285 9.36 -3.16 14.04
N LEU A 286 9.68 -1.90 14.39
CA LEU A 286 11.01 -1.51 14.88
C LEU A 286 11.48 -2.39 16.02
N LYS A 287 10.62 -2.73 16.97
CA LYS A 287 10.96 -3.61 18.11
C LYS A 287 11.35 -5.01 17.67
N LYS A 288 10.65 -5.57 16.67
CA LYS A 288 10.97 -6.88 16.09
C LYS A 288 12.27 -6.80 15.30
N ILE A 289 12.42 -5.76 14.48
CA ILE A 289 13.63 -5.51 13.67
C ILE A 289 14.88 -5.42 14.55
N GLU A 290 14.86 -4.63 15.62
CA GLU A 290 16.00 -4.49 16.54
C GLU A 290 16.44 -5.84 17.16
N GLY A 291 15.50 -6.73 17.48
CA GLY A 291 15.80 -8.07 17.94
C GLY A 291 16.53 -8.89 16.87
N HIS A 292 16.02 -8.88 15.66
CA HIS A 292 16.57 -9.66 14.55
C HIS A 292 17.94 -9.15 14.06
N LEU A 293 18.13 -7.83 14.05
CA LEU A 293 19.41 -7.22 13.69
C LEU A 293 20.56 -7.66 14.59
N LYS A 294 20.31 -7.97 15.87
CA LYS A 294 21.33 -8.45 16.82
C LYS A 294 21.70 -9.90 16.59
N ASP A 295 20.75 -10.70 16.10
CA ASP A 295 20.93 -12.14 15.99
C ASP A 295 21.69 -12.54 14.72
N ARG A 296 21.42 -11.88 13.60
CA ARG A 296 21.95 -12.29 12.29
C ARG A 296 21.82 -11.23 11.21
N ALA A 297 22.63 -11.38 10.15
CA ALA A 297 22.47 -10.57 8.93
C ALA A 297 21.12 -10.85 8.27
N CYS A 298 20.32 -9.82 8.02
CA CYS A 298 19.02 -9.97 7.42
C CYS A 298 18.71 -8.87 6.38
N LEU A 299 17.84 -9.20 5.43
CA LEU A 299 17.20 -8.24 4.54
C LEU A 299 15.78 -7.97 5.06
N ILE A 300 15.47 -6.71 5.33
CA ILE A 300 14.13 -6.26 5.70
C ILE A 300 13.53 -5.59 4.47
N ALA A 301 12.57 -6.25 3.82
CA ALA A 301 11.94 -5.79 2.61
C ALA A 301 10.47 -5.43 2.90
N VAL A 302 10.15 -4.15 2.83
CA VAL A 302 8.84 -3.59 3.15
C VAL A 302 8.43 -2.59 2.09
N GLY A 303 7.14 -2.30 1.97
CA GLY A 303 6.65 -1.29 1.02
C GLY A 303 7.44 0.01 1.12
N VAL A 304 7.84 0.55 -0.02
CA VAL A 304 8.79 1.67 -0.12
C VAL A 304 8.37 2.89 0.71
N MET A 305 7.08 3.10 0.94
CA MET A 305 6.59 4.21 1.76
C MET A 305 6.87 4.05 3.25
N HIS A 306 7.27 2.87 3.70
CA HIS A 306 7.73 2.65 5.06
C HIS A 306 9.17 3.15 5.32
N LEU A 307 9.94 3.51 4.29
CA LEU A 307 11.33 3.93 4.41
C LEU A 307 11.50 5.40 4.80
N PRO A 308 10.90 6.38 4.05
CA PRO A 308 11.18 7.81 4.22
C PRO A 308 10.31 8.46 5.32
N GLY A 309 10.65 9.71 5.64
CA GLY A 309 9.93 10.54 6.60
C GLY A 309 10.37 10.35 8.05
N ASP A 310 9.86 11.21 8.95
CA ASP A 310 10.25 11.23 10.37
C ASP A 310 9.88 9.94 11.12
N LYS A 311 8.82 9.28 10.69
CA LYS A 311 8.37 7.96 11.19
C LYS A 311 8.68 6.82 10.23
N GLY A 312 9.50 7.08 9.21
CA GLY A 312 10.04 6.07 8.32
C GLY A 312 11.11 5.22 9.02
N LEU A 313 11.27 3.98 8.57
CA LEU A 313 12.21 3.04 9.20
C LEU A 313 13.65 3.52 9.15
N ILE A 314 14.04 4.30 8.13
CA ILE A 314 15.38 4.91 8.05
C ILE A 314 15.62 5.83 9.24
N SER A 315 14.69 6.75 9.51
CA SER A 315 14.80 7.71 10.62
C SER A 315 14.71 7.00 11.97
N LEU A 316 13.74 6.09 12.13
CA LEU A 316 13.54 5.35 13.37
C LEU A 316 14.76 4.49 13.76
N LEU A 317 15.41 3.85 12.79
CA LEU A 317 16.64 3.09 13.04
C LEU A 317 17.82 4.01 13.42
N ARG A 318 17.94 5.17 12.74
CA ARG A 318 18.96 6.17 13.09
C ARG A 318 18.76 6.72 14.49
N ASP A 319 17.53 6.99 14.89
CA ASP A 319 17.17 7.44 16.26
C ASP A 319 17.53 6.40 17.33
N LYS A 320 17.61 5.11 16.94
CA LYS A 320 18.11 4.02 17.79
C LYS A 320 19.62 3.88 17.80
N GLY A 321 20.35 4.72 17.06
CA GLY A 321 21.81 4.73 17.02
C GLY A 321 22.43 3.81 15.96
N TYR A 322 21.63 3.22 15.08
CA TYR A 322 22.17 2.50 13.92
C TYR A 322 22.68 3.47 12.84
N VAL A 323 23.71 3.06 12.13
CA VAL A 323 24.14 3.72 10.90
C VAL A 323 23.30 3.16 9.75
N VAL A 324 22.49 4.00 9.12
CA VAL A 324 21.63 3.61 7.99
C VAL A 324 21.99 4.48 6.79
N GLN A 325 22.58 3.89 5.77
CA GLN A 325 23.09 4.59 4.59
C GLN A 325 22.67 3.88 3.29
N PRO A 326 22.45 4.63 2.18
CA PRO A 326 22.09 4.01 0.91
C PRO A 326 23.25 3.15 0.40
N VAL A 327 22.93 1.98 -0.15
CA VAL A 327 23.88 1.14 -0.88
C VAL A 327 24.07 1.76 -2.26
N ARG A 328 25.30 2.19 -2.56
CA ARG A 328 25.62 2.86 -3.84
C ARG A 328 26.23 1.86 -4.83
N SER A 329 25.96 2.07 -6.11
CA SER A 329 26.75 1.47 -7.17
C SER A 329 28.15 2.10 -7.16
N GLU A 330 29.18 1.29 -7.14
CA GLU A 330 30.54 1.74 -7.38
C GLU A 330 30.69 2.26 -8.81
#